data_25a7528c4f674ed0e5a233a3d2a9412c
#
_entry.id   25a7528c4f674ed0e5a233a3d2a9412c
#
_cell.length_a   1.000
_cell.length_b   1.000
_cell.length_c   1.000
_cell.angle_alpha   90.00
_cell.angle_beta   90.00
_cell.angle_gamma   90.00
#
_symmetry.space_group_name_H-M   'P 1'
#
loop_
_entity.id
_entity.type
_entity.pdbx_description
1 polymer ?
#
loop_
_entity_poly.entity_id
_entity_poly.type
_entity_poly.pdbx_seq_one_letter_code
_entity_poly.pdbx_strand_id
1 'polypeptide(L)'
;MENPFVYGEVVPGDAFVDREDELDRLVSDLGNGQKVFLISPRRYGKSSLIRQALDALGRRGALTIDLTVSSYSSYVAFLEGYARAVATVESKWDRARAWLTEAIGSTRPEIRYEPKDTGGGRFSVAFPHATTARDVNRLANDVFALPGKLAADRKRTVVIALDEFQAIDSFNGGSVEHALRAAAQRQRQVGYVFAGSEPSLMEKMIGPRRPFYKAGPVLRLNKISHTLFADFIERRFTKSGIRPEQGVADAIIDLAGNLPYDVQRLAHEAWDDVKARGARKVTLEDLHHTLARLLSEQETIFEALWQRLTLHQRATLRAVVMQGGREIHSADARERHRLGAASTIQKSLAGLTDQDVLIKEGPRYLVVDSLLREWVARRTF
;
A
#
# COMPACT_ATOMS: atom_id res chain seq x y z
N MET A 1 9.82 4.47 28.74
CA MET A 1 9.95 4.94 27.33
C MET A 1 9.17 4.00 26.45
N GLU A 2 8.44 4.55 25.48
CA GLU A 2 7.73 3.77 24.49
C GLU A 2 8.68 3.26 23.41
N ASN A 3 8.27 2.19 22.73
CA ASN A 3 9.03 1.65 21.61
C ASN A 3 9.07 2.68 20.46
N PRO A 4 10.26 3.06 19.98
CA PRO A 4 10.37 4.10 18.96
C PRO A 4 10.08 3.62 17.53
N PHE A 5 9.93 2.30 17.32
CA PHE A 5 9.67 1.69 16.03
C PHE A 5 8.20 1.34 15.89
N VAL A 6 7.62 1.61 14.73
CA VAL A 6 6.18 1.44 14.47
C VAL A 6 5.98 0.57 13.23
N TYR A 7 5.18 -0.49 13.37
CA TYR A 7 4.79 -1.37 12.26
C TYR A 7 3.32 -1.82 12.43
N GLY A 8 2.73 -2.35 11.37
CA GLY A 8 1.33 -2.82 11.39
C GLY A 8 0.28 -1.73 11.26
N GLU A 9 0.68 -0.47 11.34
CA GLU A 9 -0.18 0.70 11.17
C GLU A 9 0.49 1.77 10.29
N VAL A 10 -0.23 2.84 10.02
CA VAL A 10 0.32 3.99 9.29
C VAL A 10 1.37 4.69 10.16
N VAL A 11 2.60 4.74 9.66
CA VAL A 11 3.74 5.29 10.39
C VAL A 11 3.57 6.81 10.61
N PRO A 12 3.63 7.30 11.86
CA PRO A 12 3.54 8.73 12.15
C PRO A 12 4.77 9.51 11.63
N GLY A 13 4.63 10.83 11.49
CA GLY A 13 5.62 11.67 10.82
C GLY A 13 7.03 11.60 11.38
N ASP A 14 7.18 11.46 12.70
CA ASP A 14 8.47 11.34 13.37
C ASP A 14 9.15 9.96 13.19
N ALA A 15 8.37 8.93 12.88
CA ALA A 15 8.84 7.59 12.53
C ALA A 15 8.91 7.35 11.00
N PHE A 16 8.62 8.37 10.20
CA PHE A 16 8.68 8.32 8.75
C PHE A 16 10.11 8.60 8.27
N VAL A 17 10.62 7.78 7.36
CA VAL A 17 12.04 7.80 6.94
C VAL A 17 12.16 8.16 5.47
N ASP A 18 13.07 9.09 5.17
CA ASP A 18 13.66 9.33 3.84
C ASP A 18 12.63 9.34 2.69
N ARG A 19 11.63 10.18 2.83
CA ARG A 19 10.59 10.40 1.81
C ARG A 19 10.20 11.89 1.73
N GLU A 20 11.08 12.76 2.22
CA GLU A 20 10.81 14.20 2.25
C GLU A 20 10.60 14.73 0.83
N ASP A 21 11.44 14.37 -0.11
CA ASP A 21 11.34 14.81 -1.51
C ASP A 21 10.07 14.29 -2.17
N GLU A 22 9.74 13.00 -1.99
CA GLU A 22 8.51 12.42 -2.52
C GLU A 22 7.27 13.02 -1.85
N LEU A 23 7.34 13.30 -0.54
CA LEU A 23 6.26 13.93 0.21
C LEU A 23 6.02 15.36 -0.27
N ASP A 24 7.08 16.16 -0.37
CA ASP A 24 6.99 17.56 -0.81
C ASP A 24 6.46 17.66 -2.23
N ARG A 25 6.94 16.80 -3.12
CA ARG A 25 6.43 16.71 -4.49
C ARG A 25 4.96 16.31 -4.52
N LEU A 26 4.57 15.28 -3.77
CA LEU A 26 3.19 14.81 -3.73
C LEU A 26 2.25 15.88 -3.16
N VAL A 27 2.65 16.56 -2.08
CA VAL A 27 1.90 17.67 -1.47
C VAL A 27 1.77 18.84 -2.46
N SER A 28 2.84 19.21 -3.15
CA SER A 28 2.81 20.27 -4.15
C SER A 28 1.89 19.93 -5.33
N ASP A 29 2.04 18.75 -5.91
CA ASP A 29 1.26 18.32 -7.07
C ASP A 29 -0.24 18.23 -6.72
N LEU A 30 -0.60 17.60 -5.60
CA LEU A 30 -1.99 17.44 -5.17
C LEU A 30 -2.61 18.78 -4.77
N GLY A 31 -1.87 19.65 -4.10
CA GLY A 31 -2.32 20.99 -3.71
C GLY A 31 -2.64 21.86 -4.93
N ASN A 32 -1.96 21.63 -6.04
CA ASN A 32 -2.18 22.30 -7.33
C ASN A 32 -3.22 21.59 -8.22
N GLY A 33 -3.94 20.61 -7.68
CA GLY A 33 -5.00 19.89 -8.41
C GLY A 33 -4.50 18.90 -9.45
N GLN A 34 -3.24 18.45 -9.37
CA GLN A 34 -2.68 17.44 -10.28
C GLN A 34 -3.24 16.04 -10.00
N LYS A 35 -3.10 15.15 -11.00
CA LYS A 35 -3.54 13.76 -10.98
C LYS A 35 -2.30 12.87 -10.97
N VAL A 36 -1.84 12.51 -9.77
CA VAL A 36 -0.58 11.78 -9.56
C VAL A 36 -0.85 10.27 -9.56
N PHE A 37 -0.01 9.50 -10.26
CA PHE A 37 0.02 8.04 -10.17
C PHE A 37 1.17 7.63 -9.28
N LEU A 38 0.84 7.08 -8.09
CA LEU A 38 1.82 6.61 -7.12
C LEU A 38 1.95 5.09 -7.23
N ILE A 39 3.06 4.63 -7.78
CA ILE A 39 3.31 3.20 -8.03
C ILE A 39 4.41 2.72 -7.10
N SER A 40 4.14 1.66 -6.38
CA SER A 40 5.12 1.06 -5.47
C SER A 40 4.76 -0.39 -5.16
N PRO A 41 5.71 -1.28 -5.05
CA PRO A 41 5.45 -2.61 -4.50
C PRO A 41 4.85 -2.54 -3.09
N ARG A 42 4.25 -3.63 -2.62
CA ARG A 42 3.77 -3.76 -1.24
C ARG A 42 4.91 -3.54 -0.24
N ARG A 43 4.59 -3.00 0.95
CA ARG A 43 5.53 -2.78 2.08
C ARG A 43 6.59 -1.68 1.88
N TYR A 44 6.50 -0.87 0.81
CA TYR A 44 7.41 0.26 0.53
C TYR A 44 7.02 1.58 1.21
N GLY A 45 5.98 1.58 2.05
CA GLY A 45 5.54 2.78 2.78
C GLY A 45 4.56 3.67 2.00
N LYS A 46 3.96 3.18 0.89
CA LYS A 46 3.00 3.92 0.05
C LYS A 46 1.86 4.57 0.84
N SER A 47 1.14 3.79 1.66
CA SER A 47 -0.02 4.29 2.42
C SER A 47 0.39 5.29 3.50
N SER A 48 1.58 5.13 4.10
CA SER A 48 2.13 6.11 5.04
C SER A 48 2.46 7.44 4.35
N LEU A 49 3.06 7.40 3.14
CA LEU A 49 3.33 8.60 2.35
C LEU A 49 2.03 9.33 1.97
N ILE A 50 1.01 8.60 1.53
CA ILE A 50 -0.31 9.17 1.21
C ILE A 50 -0.90 9.85 2.44
N ARG A 51 -0.91 9.17 3.60
CA ARG A 51 -1.46 9.72 4.84
C ARG A 51 -0.73 11.01 5.24
N GLN A 52 0.61 11.02 5.22
CA GLN A 52 1.40 12.21 5.51
C GLN A 52 1.08 13.37 4.55
N ALA A 53 0.91 13.10 3.27
CA ALA A 53 0.53 14.11 2.29
C ALA A 53 -0.87 14.67 2.53
N LEU A 54 -1.85 13.80 2.82
CA LEU A 54 -3.22 14.21 3.13
C LEU A 54 -3.27 15.05 4.42
N ASP A 55 -2.54 14.65 5.47
CA ASP A 55 -2.47 15.39 6.72
C ASP A 55 -1.79 16.75 6.53
N ALA A 56 -0.72 16.83 5.75
CA ALA A 56 -0.05 18.09 5.42
C ALA A 56 -0.98 19.04 4.64
N LEU A 57 -1.71 18.51 3.65
CA LEU A 57 -2.69 19.28 2.87
C LEU A 57 -3.90 19.69 3.72
N GLY A 58 -4.38 18.81 4.60
CA GLY A 58 -5.44 19.14 5.56
C GLY A 58 -5.06 20.29 6.48
N ARG A 59 -3.84 20.31 7.02
CA ARG A 59 -3.29 21.45 7.80
C ARG A 59 -3.21 22.74 6.99
N ARG A 60 -3.03 22.67 5.67
CA ARG A 60 -3.06 23.83 4.76
C ARG A 60 -4.48 24.24 4.34
N GLY A 61 -5.49 23.57 4.87
CA GLY A 61 -6.89 23.89 4.63
C GLY A 61 -7.57 23.13 3.49
N ALA A 62 -6.92 22.16 2.85
CA ALA A 62 -7.57 21.30 1.86
C ALA A 62 -8.59 20.35 2.54
N LEU A 63 -9.59 19.92 1.76
CA LEU A 63 -10.49 18.83 2.15
C LEU A 63 -9.90 17.51 1.64
N THR A 64 -9.55 16.61 2.54
CA THR A 64 -8.84 15.36 2.19
C THR A 64 -9.74 14.15 2.33
N ILE A 65 -9.71 13.26 1.34
CA ILE A 65 -10.51 12.04 1.25
C ILE A 65 -9.57 10.87 0.95
N ASP A 66 -9.73 9.80 1.71
CA ASP A 66 -8.93 8.58 1.58
C ASP A 66 -9.85 7.36 1.38
N LEU A 67 -9.61 6.62 0.30
CA LEU A 67 -10.40 5.46 -0.10
C LEU A 67 -9.49 4.33 -0.58
N THR A 68 -9.74 3.12 -0.07
CA THR A 68 -9.11 1.90 -0.57
C THR A 68 -10.07 1.20 -1.55
N VAL A 69 -9.73 1.18 -2.83
CA VAL A 69 -10.62 0.67 -3.89
C VAL A 69 -10.92 -0.82 -3.72
N SER A 70 -9.95 -1.61 -3.30
CA SER A 70 -10.09 -3.06 -3.07
C SER A 70 -11.04 -3.44 -1.92
N SER A 71 -11.48 -2.46 -1.10
CA SER A 71 -12.46 -2.69 -0.04
C SER A 71 -13.89 -2.88 -0.55
N TYR A 72 -14.14 -2.66 -1.83
CA TYR A 72 -15.47 -2.71 -2.41
C TYR A 72 -15.65 -3.94 -3.30
N SER A 73 -16.77 -4.64 -3.12
CA SER A 73 -17.07 -5.88 -3.83
C SER A 73 -17.69 -5.67 -5.22
N SER A 74 -18.13 -4.44 -5.54
CA SER A 74 -18.77 -4.12 -6.81
C SER A 74 -18.63 -2.66 -7.19
N TYR A 75 -18.89 -2.34 -8.47
CA TYR A 75 -18.88 -0.96 -8.96
C TYR A 75 -19.87 -0.06 -8.22
N VAL A 76 -21.09 -0.55 -8.00
CA VAL A 76 -22.12 0.23 -7.26
C VAL A 76 -21.67 0.47 -5.83
N ALA A 77 -21.15 -0.57 -5.14
CA ALA A 77 -20.63 -0.43 -3.78
C ALA A 77 -19.47 0.60 -3.72
N PHE A 78 -18.62 0.62 -4.74
CA PHE A 78 -17.56 1.64 -4.84
C PHE A 78 -18.14 3.06 -5.00
N LEU A 79 -19.14 3.24 -5.87
CA LEU A 79 -19.80 4.54 -6.04
C LEU A 79 -20.49 5.02 -4.75
N GLU A 80 -21.16 4.11 -4.03
CA GLU A 80 -21.77 4.39 -2.71
C GLU A 80 -20.72 4.82 -1.68
N GLY A 81 -19.61 4.07 -1.59
CA GLY A 81 -18.49 4.38 -0.72
C GLY A 81 -17.81 5.71 -1.06
N TYR A 82 -17.64 5.97 -2.35
CA TYR A 82 -17.06 7.23 -2.84
C TYR A 82 -17.96 8.43 -2.51
N ALA A 83 -19.26 8.35 -2.81
CA ALA A 83 -20.23 9.40 -2.48
C ALA A 83 -20.28 9.66 -0.98
N ARG A 84 -20.29 8.60 -0.16
CA ARG A 84 -20.22 8.68 1.28
C ARG A 84 -18.96 9.39 1.76
N ALA A 85 -17.78 9.03 1.25
CA ALA A 85 -16.50 9.61 1.67
C ALA A 85 -16.44 11.11 1.34
N VAL A 86 -16.90 11.52 0.16
CA VAL A 86 -16.98 12.93 -0.22
C VAL A 86 -17.93 13.70 0.70
N ALA A 87 -19.10 13.14 1.03
CA ALA A 87 -20.09 13.78 1.90
C ALA A 87 -19.59 13.90 3.36
N THR A 88 -18.84 12.92 3.87
CA THR A 88 -18.38 12.89 5.27
C THR A 88 -17.23 13.84 5.59
N VAL A 89 -16.64 14.50 4.61
CA VAL A 89 -15.70 15.62 4.84
C VAL A 89 -16.38 16.77 5.60
N GLU A 90 -17.69 16.87 5.51
CA GLU A 90 -18.50 17.80 6.30
C GLU A 90 -18.83 17.19 7.66
N SER A 91 -18.44 17.86 8.74
CA SER A 91 -18.53 17.37 10.12
C SER A 91 -19.95 17.27 10.68
N LYS A 92 -20.97 17.82 10.00
CA LYS A 92 -22.36 17.83 10.44
C LYS A 92 -23.23 17.00 9.49
N TRP A 93 -23.78 15.92 10.02
CA TRP A 93 -24.65 14.98 9.35
C TRP A 93 -25.76 15.61 8.49
N ASP A 94 -26.54 16.52 9.07
CA ASP A 94 -27.67 17.11 8.35
C ASP A 94 -27.22 17.89 7.12
N ARG A 95 -26.08 18.56 7.21
CA ARG A 95 -25.49 19.30 6.08
C ARG A 95 -24.94 18.35 5.01
N ALA A 96 -24.29 17.27 5.41
CA ALA A 96 -23.77 16.26 4.48
C ALA A 96 -24.92 15.61 3.69
N ARG A 97 -26.00 15.25 4.38
CA ARG A 97 -27.19 14.67 3.77
C ARG A 97 -27.86 15.64 2.80
N ALA A 98 -28.15 16.85 3.24
CA ALA A 98 -28.79 17.87 2.41
C ALA A 98 -27.95 18.15 1.16
N TRP A 99 -26.66 18.38 1.34
CA TRP A 99 -25.75 18.65 0.24
C TRP A 99 -25.66 17.49 -0.75
N LEU A 100 -25.53 16.24 -0.28
CA LEU A 100 -25.44 15.06 -1.17
C LEU A 100 -26.73 14.86 -1.97
N THR A 101 -27.90 15.07 -1.33
CA THR A 101 -29.19 14.95 -2.00
C THR A 101 -29.35 16.01 -3.11
N GLU A 102 -28.85 17.22 -2.89
CA GLU A 102 -28.88 18.29 -3.88
C GLU A 102 -27.84 18.07 -4.99
N ALA A 103 -26.63 17.62 -4.60
CA ALA A 103 -25.52 17.44 -5.52
C ALA A 103 -25.73 16.28 -6.51
N ILE A 104 -26.46 15.22 -6.13
CA ILE A 104 -26.82 14.10 -7.02
C ILE A 104 -28.21 14.33 -7.62
N GLY A 105 -28.24 14.96 -8.80
CA GLY A 105 -29.50 15.36 -9.43
C GLY A 105 -30.29 14.25 -10.13
N SER A 106 -29.64 13.18 -10.62
CA SER A 106 -30.26 12.18 -11.49
C SER A 106 -30.75 10.91 -10.79
N THR A 107 -30.14 10.56 -9.67
CA THR A 107 -30.45 9.34 -8.92
C THR A 107 -30.57 9.69 -7.45
N ARG A 108 -31.77 9.59 -6.87
CA ARG A 108 -31.99 9.92 -5.48
C ARG A 108 -31.26 8.92 -4.57
N PRO A 109 -30.28 9.35 -3.75
CA PRO A 109 -29.63 8.48 -2.79
C PRO A 109 -30.57 8.14 -1.63
N GLU A 110 -30.60 6.90 -1.20
CA GLU A 110 -31.08 6.54 0.13
C GLU A 110 -29.96 6.74 1.13
N ILE A 111 -30.19 7.62 2.07
CA ILE A 111 -29.20 8.02 3.06
C ILE A 111 -29.71 7.64 4.44
N ARG A 112 -29.01 6.71 5.12
CA ARG A 112 -29.38 6.21 6.46
C ARG A 112 -28.30 6.58 7.45
N TYR A 113 -28.73 6.95 8.63
CA TYR A 113 -27.86 7.16 9.79
C TYR A 113 -28.16 6.11 10.83
N GLU A 114 -27.15 5.37 11.23
CA GLU A 114 -27.20 4.37 12.30
C GLU A 114 -26.43 4.96 13.50
N PRO A 115 -27.12 5.43 14.54
CA PRO A 115 -26.44 5.89 15.75
C PRO A 115 -25.70 4.73 16.42
N LYS A 116 -24.52 5.03 17.00
CA LYS A 116 -23.78 4.08 17.83
C LYS A 116 -24.06 4.37 19.30
N ASP A 117 -24.17 3.33 20.13
CA ASP A 117 -24.38 3.45 21.57
C ASP A 117 -23.26 4.18 22.33
N THR A 118 -22.07 4.28 21.70
CA THR A 118 -20.88 4.96 22.26
C THR A 118 -20.72 6.44 21.84
N GLY A 119 -21.78 7.03 21.26
CA GLY A 119 -21.72 8.37 20.70
C GLY A 119 -21.18 8.39 19.26
N GLY A 120 -21.77 9.24 18.40
CA GLY A 120 -21.54 9.22 16.96
C GLY A 120 -22.43 8.21 16.25
N GLY A 121 -22.30 8.07 14.93
CA GLY A 121 -23.10 7.15 14.14
C GLY A 121 -22.43 6.78 12.82
N ARG A 122 -22.94 5.74 12.18
CA ARG A 122 -22.50 5.29 10.87
C ARG A 122 -23.43 5.86 9.81
N PHE A 123 -22.82 6.44 8.80
CA PHE A 123 -23.49 6.99 7.64
C PHE A 123 -23.42 5.99 6.49
N SER A 124 -24.56 5.62 5.90
CA SER A 124 -24.63 4.80 4.70
C SER A 124 -25.34 5.56 3.57
N VAL A 125 -24.83 5.37 2.37
CA VAL A 125 -25.42 5.87 1.12
C VAL A 125 -25.69 4.66 0.26
N ALA A 126 -26.89 4.54 -0.28
CA ALA A 126 -27.27 3.48 -1.20
C ALA A 126 -27.98 4.07 -2.43
N PHE A 127 -27.86 3.38 -3.57
CA PHE A 127 -28.52 3.73 -4.82
C PHE A 127 -29.36 2.55 -5.34
N PRO A 128 -30.48 2.24 -4.70
CA PRO A 128 -31.26 1.03 -5.00
C PRO A 128 -31.84 0.98 -6.43
N HIS A 129 -31.94 2.14 -7.08
CA HIS A 129 -32.47 2.23 -8.45
C HIS A 129 -31.38 2.13 -9.54
N ALA A 130 -30.12 1.98 -9.20
CA ALA A 130 -29.02 1.80 -10.15
C ALA A 130 -28.88 0.31 -10.55
N THR A 131 -29.88 -0.23 -11.26
CA THR A 131 -29.98 -1.67 -11.59
C THR A 131 -29.46 -2.01 -12.98
N THR A 132 -29.56 -1.07 -13.94
CA THR A 132 -29.08 -1.29 -15.31
C THR A 132 -27.68 -0.67 -15.52
N ALA A 133 -26.93 -1.17 -16.52
CA ALA A 133 -25.65 -0.57 -16.90
C ALA A 133 -25.75 0.93 -17.25
N ARG A 134 -26.90 1.34 -17.82
CA ARG A 134 -27.19 2.76 -18.15
C ARG A 134 -27.35 3.59 -16.89
N ASP A 135 -28.06 3.06 -15.87
CA ASP A 135 -28.27 3.76 -14.60
C ASP A 135 -26.97 3.88 -13.83
N VAL A 136 -26.14 2.81 -13.79
CA VAL A 136 -24.83 2.80 -13.15
C VAL A 136 -23.88 3.81 -13.81
N ASN A 137 -23.87 3.90 -15.15
CA ASN A 137 -23.04 4.88 -15.85
C ASN A 137 -23.48 6.32 -15.57
N ARG A 138 -24.79 6.58 -15.48
CA ARG A 138 -25.31 7.90 -15.09
C ARG A 138 -24.94 8.23 -13.66
N LEU A 139 -25.15 7.31 -12.74
CA LEU A 139 -24.73 7.43 -11.34
C LEU A 139 -23.24 7.70 -11.20
N ALA A 140 -22.39 7.00 -11.95
CA ALA A 140 -20.95 7.20 -11.94
C ALA A 140 -20.55 8.64 -12.32
N ASN A 141 -21.19 9.20 -13.36
CA ASN A 141 -20.95 10.57 -13.76
C ASN A 141 -21.32 11.57 -12.66
N ASP A 142 -22.45 11.37 -11.98
CA ASP A 142 -22.90 12.24 -10.89
C ASP A 142 -21.99 12.10 -9.67
N VAL A 143 -21.65 10.88 -9.26
CA VAL A 143 -20.81 10.59 -8.10
C VAL A 143 -19.39 11.09 -8.31
N PHE A 144 -18.78 10.85 -9.47
CA PHE A 144 -17.43 11.36 -9.74
C PHE A 144 -17.38 12.88 -9.97
N ALA A 145 -18.51 13.54 -10.17
CA ALA A 145 -18.58 14.99 -10.20
C ALA A 145 -18.58 15.65 -8.80
N LEU A 146 -18.94 14.89 -7.74
CA LEU A 146 -19.07 15.40 -6.38
C LEU A 146 -17.84 16.17 -5.85
N PRO A 147 -16.59 15.70 -6.03
CA PRO A 147 -15.42 16.43 -5.52
C PRO A 147 -15.28 17.82 -6.12
N GLY A 148 -15.56 17.96 -7.42
CA GLY A 148 -15.53 19.27 -8.09
C GLY A 148 -16.62 20.21 -7.58
N LYS A 149 -17.84 19.70 -7.33
CA LYS A 149 -18.94 20.45 -6.71
C LYS A 149 -18.56 20.87 -5.30
N LEU A 150 -18.03 19.95 -4.50
CA LEU A 150 -17.57 20.24 -3.14
C LEU A 150 -16.49 21.34 -3.12
N ALA A 151 -15.50 21.26 -4.02
CA ALA A 151 -14.45 22.27 -4.13
C ALA A 151 -15.00 23.65 -4.47
N ALA A 152 -15.95 23.74 -5.40
CA ALA A 152 -16.60 24.99 -5.80
C ALA A 152 -17.45 25.57 -4.66
N ASP A 153 -18.28 24.77 -4.01
CA ASP A 153 -19.19 25.19 -2.93
C ASP A 153 -18.42 25.68 -1.69
N ARG A 154 -17.29 25.02 -1.38
CA ARG A 154 -16.46 25.38 -0.21
C ARG A 154 -15.34 26.35 -0.53
N LYS A 155 -15.08 26.63 -1.80
CA LYS A 155 -13.94 27.46 -2.28
C LYS A 155 -12.61 26.98 -1.69
N ARG A 156 -12.44 25.65 -1.62
CA ARG A 156 -11.27 24.95 -1.08
C ARG A 156 -10.80 23.88 -2.03
N THR A 157 -9.52 23.62 -2.02
CA THR A 157 -8.95 22.45 -2.74
C THR A 157 -9.48 21.17 -2.09
N VAL A 158 -9.90 20.22 -2.91
CA VAL A 158 -10.24 18.86 -2.50
C VAL A 158 -9.11 17.94 -2.95
N VAL A 159 -8.71 17.01 -2.11
CA VAL A 159 -7.68 16.02 -2.44
C VAL A 159 -8.21 14.63 -2.15
N ILE A 160 -8.13 13.74 -3.14
CA ILE A 160 -8.64 12.38 -3.07
C ILE A 160 -7.49 11.39 -3.28
N ALA A 161 -7.32 10.50 -2.32
CA ALA A 161 -6.48 9.32 -2.45
C ALA A 161 -7.36 8.10 -2.78
N LEU A 162 -7.00 7.41 -3.86
CA LEU A 162 -7.56 6.12 -4.24
C LEU A 162 -6.45 5.09 -4.14
N ASP A 163 -6.35 4.44 -2.97
CA ASP A 163 -5.37 3.38 -2.74
C ASP A 163 -5.86 2.04 -3.31
N GLU A 164 -4.92 1.16 -3.68
CA GLU A 164 -5.16 -0.09 -4.40
C GLU A 164 -5.97 0.13 -5.69
N PHE A 165 -5.61 1.20 -6.42
CA PHE A 165 -6.35 1.67 -7.59
C PHE A 165 -6.46 0.62 -8.70
N GLN A 166 -5.50 -0.30 -8.83
CA GLN A 166 -5.58 -1.40 -9.79
C GLN A 166 -6.82 -2.28 -9.61
N ALA A 167 -7.42 -2.31 -8.40
CA ALA A 167 -8.64 -3.08 -8.16
C ALA A 167 -9.86 -2.57 -8.97
N ILE A 168 -9.80 -1.34 -9.51
CA ILE A 168 -10.88 -0.79 -10.35
C ILE A 168 -11.11 -1.63 -11.62
N ASP A 169 -10.09 -2.34 -12.11
CA ASP A 169 -10.20 -3.21 -13.30
C ASP A 169 -11.14 -4.41 -13.05
N SER A 170 -11.38 -4.78 -11.79
CA SER A 170 -12.34 -5.82 -11.40
C SER A 170 -13.83 -5.39 -11.48
N PHE A 171 -14.11 -4.09 -11.56
CA PHE A 171 -15.48 -3.54 -11.60
C PHE A 171 -16.07 -3.47 -13.01
N ASN A 172 -16.04 -4.54 -13.79
CA ASN A 172 -16.60 -4.59 -15.14
C ASN A 172 -15.91 -3.73 -16.22
N GLY A 173 -14.58 -3.67 -16.20
CA GLY A 173 -13.77 -3.17 -17.30
C GLY A 173 -13.93 -1.67 -17.57
N GLY A 174 -13.29 -1.18 -18.58
CA GLY A 174 -13.04 0.21 -18.97
C GLY A 174 -14.08 1.30 -18.73
N SER A 175 -15.35 1.01 -18.45
CA SER A 175 -16.37 2.04 -18.21
C SER A 175 -16.10 2.89 -16.97
N VAL A 176 -15.62 2.26 -15.88
CA VAL A 176 -15.27 2.95 -14.62
C VAL A 176 -14.09 3.89 -14.83
N GLU A 177 -13.05 3.39 -15.47
CA GLU A 177 -11.85 4.18 -15.78
C GLU A 177 -12.20 5.38 -16.67
N HIS A 178 -13.03 5.19 -17.69
CA HIS A 178 -13.45 6.28 -18.57
C HIS A 178 -14.26 7.35 -17.84
N ALA A 179 -15.22 6.95 -17.02
CA ALA A 179 -16.06 7.87 -16.25
C ALA A 179 -15.22 8.67 -15.23
N LEU A 180 -14.37 8.00 -14.46
CA LEU A 180 -13.50 8.64 -13.47
C LEU A 180 -12.47 9.57 -14.14
N ARG A 181 -11.85 9.13 -15.25
CA ARG A 181 -10.91 9.95 -16.01
C ARG A 181 -11.57 11.21 -16.55
N ALA A 182 -12.75 11.10 -17.14
CA ALA A 182 -13.49 12.23 -17.68
C ALA A 182 -13.88 13.24 -16.58
N ALA A 183 -14.26 12.76 -15.39
CA ALA A 183 -14.56 13.62 -14.26
C ALA A 183 -13.29 14.32 -13.73
N ALA A 184 -12.22 13.55 -13.43
CA ALA A 184 -10.99 14.08 -12.91
C ALA A 184 -10.33 15.13 -13.81
N GLN A 185 -10.44 14.96 -15.15
CA GLN A 185 -9.89 15.90 -16.11
C GLN A 185 -10.55 17.29 -16.06
N ARG A 186 -11.84 17.35 -15.75
CA ARG A 186 -12.60 18.60 -15.68
C ARG A 186 -12.43 19.34 -14.34
N GLN A 187 -11.94 18.65 -13.30
CA GLN A 187 -11.89 19.17 -11.94
C GLN A 187 -10.51 19.78 -11.66
N ARG A 188 -10.34 21.07 -11.94
CA ARG A 188 -9.07 21.79 -11.76
C ARG A 188 -8.67 21.99 -10.30
N GLN A 189 -9.64 22.09 -9.38
CA GLN A 189 -9.41 22.31 -7.94
C GLN A 189 -9.40 21.01 -7.14
N VAL A 190 -9.30 19.86 -7.81
CA VAL A 190 -9.27 18.55 -7.16
C VAL A 190 -7.96 17.86 -7.49
N GLY A 191 -7.14 17.60 -6.48
CA GLY A 191 -5.96 16.74 -6.58
C GLY A 191 -6.37 15.28 -6.45
N TYR A 192 -5.79 14.42 -7.28
CA TYR A 192 -6.00 12.98 -7.18
C TYR A 192 -4.66 12.27 -7.04
N VAL A 193 -4.56 11.34 -6.09
CA VAL A 193 -3.51 10.33 -6.09
C VAL A 193 -4.13 8.96 -6.34
N PHE A 194 -3.75 8.37 -7.48
CA PHE A 194 -4.10 7.00 -7.89
C PHE A 194 -2.93 6.11 -7.49
N ALA A 195 -3.09 5.39 -6.37
CA ALA A 195 -2.00 4.64 -5.78
C ALA A 195 -2.23 3.14 -5.93
N GLY A 196 -1.19 2.41 -6.32
CA GLY A 196 -1.28 0.96 -6.50
C GLY A 196 -0.06 0.21 -6.01
N SER A 197 -0.30 -0.99 -5.47
CA SER A 197 0.73 -1.87 -4.93
C SER A 197 1.20 -2.94 -5.92
N GLU A 198 0.60 -3.00 -7.10
CA GLU A 198 0.93 -3.92 -8.19
C GLU A 198 1.47 -3.13 -9.41
N PRO A 199 2.81 -2.91 -9.48
CA PRO A 199 3.40 -2.04 -10.50
C PRO A 199 3.01 -2.42 -11.93
N SER A 200 3.01 -3.72 -12.27
CA SER A 200 2.68 -4.19 -13.62
C SER A 200 1.24 -3.87 -14.03
N LEU A 201 0.28 -3.99 -13.10
CA LEU A 201 -1.11 -3.65 -13.36
C LEU A 201 -1.28 -2.13 -13.49
N MET A 202 -0.66 -1.36 -12.61
CA MET A 202 -0.68 0.10 -12.67
C MET A 202 -0.06 0.62 -13.98
N GLU A 203 1.07 0.08 -14.41
CA GLU A 203 1.71 0.44 -15.67
C GLU A 203 0.82 0.10 -16.89
N LYS A 204 0.12 -1.03 -16.84
CA LYS A 204 -0.89 -1.38 -17.84
C LYS A 204 -2.02 -0.35 -17.89
N MET A 205 -2.54 0.10 -16.73
CA MET A 205 -3.64 1.08 -16.64
C MET A 205 -3.28 2.46 -17.16
N ILE A 206 -2.03 2.89 -17.00
CA ILE A 206 -1.53 4.18 -17.51
C ILE A 206 -0.85 4.05 -18.88
N GLY A 207 -0.82 2.85 -19.44
CA GLY A 207 -0.21 2.53 -20.73
C GLY A 207 -0.98 3.08 -21.95
N PRO A 208 -0.41 2.93 -23.16
CA PRO A 208 -1.07 3.36 -24.39
C PRO A 208 -2.45 2.70 -24.57
N ARG A 209 -3.39 3.46 -25.12
CA ARG A 209 -4.80 3.06 -25.37
C ARG A 209 -5.65 2.86 -24.10
N ARG A 210 -5.15 3.19 -22.91
CA ARG A 210 -5.94 3.19 -21.68
C ARG A 210 -6.42 4.61 -21.35
N PRO A 211 -7.53 4.76 -20.62
CA PRO A 211 -8.10 6.09 -20.31
C PRO A 211 -7.12 7.02 -19.57
N PHE A 212 -6.28 6.48 -18.71
CA PHE A 212 -5.32 7.26 -17.92
C PHE A 212 -3.97 7.49 -18.60
N TYR A 213 -3.83 7.13 -19.88
CA TYR A 213 -2.60 7.42 -20.63
C TYR A 213 -2.27 8.92 -20.62
N LYS A 214 -1.06 9.27 -20.18
CA LYS A 214 -0.59 10.67 -20.03
C LYS A 214 -1.54 11.56 -19.19
N ALA A 215 -2.19 11.00 -18.20
CA ALA A 215 -3.16 11.72 -17.38
C ALA A 215 -2.54 12.59 -16.29
N GLY A 216 -1.30 12.34 -15.91
CA GLY A 216 -0.57 13.08 -14.89
C GLY A 216 0.81 12.51 -14.62
N PRO A 217 1.56 13.10 -13.69
CA PRO A 217 2.88 12.61 -13.31
C PRO A 217 2.80 11.22 -12.66
N VAL A 218 3.86 10.44 -12.88
CA VAL A 218 4.05 9.13 -12.26
C VAL A 218 5.17 9.25 -11.23
N LEU A 219 4.84 8.96 -9.99
CA LEU A 219 5.78 8.88 -8.88
C LEU A 219 5.99 7.39 -8.53
N ARG A 220 7.24 6.94 -8.57
CA ARG A 220 7.59 5.57 -8.19
C ARG A 220 8.36 5.61 -6.87
N LEU A 221 7.91 4.82 -5.90
CA LEU A 221 8.68 4.64 -4.67
C LEU A 221 9.69 3.53 -4.86
N ASN A 222 10.93 3.87 -4.65
CA ASN A 222 12.04 2.92 -4.58
C ASN A 222 12.28 2.47 -3.14
N LYS A 223 13.19 1.53 -2.92
CA LYS A 223 13.69 1.22 -1.58
C LYS A 223 14.35 2.45 -0.98
N ILE A 224 14.23 2.57 0.34
CA ILE A 224 14.94 3.60 1.10
C ILE A 224 16.44 3.37 0.96
N SER A 225 17.24 4.44 0.89
CA SER A 225 18.70 4.35 0.90
C SER A 225 19.16 3.59 2.12
N HIS A 226 20.03 2.58 1.93
CA HIS A 226 20.54 1.75 3.02
C HIS A 226 21.20 2.61 4.12
N THR A 227 22.02 3.56 3.74
CA THR A 227 22.71 4.46 4.67
C THR A 227 21.73 5.31 5.49
N LEU A 228 20.76 5.95 4.82
CA LEU A 228 19.76 6.78 5.51
C LEU A 228 18.88 5.96 6.44
N PHE A 229 18.59 4.72 6.05
CA PHE A 229 17.81 3.82 6.89
C PHE A 229 18.62 3.33 8.11
N ALA A 230 19.92 3.02 7.95
CA ALA A 230 20.81 2.66 9.04
C ALA A 230 20.94 3.82 10.05
N ASP A 231 21.19 5.04 9.58
CA ASP A 231 21.24 6.24 10.41
C ASP A 231 19.93 6.47 11.19
N PHE A 232 18.79 6.19 10.55
CA PHE A 232 17.49 6.29 11.22
C PHE A 232 17.37 5.26 12.35
N ILE A 233 17.69 4.00 12.10
CA ILE A 233 17.62 2.92 13.09
C ILE A 233 18.51 3.26 14.29
N GLU A 234 19.77 3.64 14.05
CA GLU A 234 20.72 4.01 15.10
C GLU A 234 20.23 5.17 15.96
N ARG A 235 19.73 6.23 15.31
CA ARG A 235 19.16 7.39 16.02
C ARG A 235 17.95 7.02 16.88
N ARG A 236 17.06 6.15 16.37
CA ARG A 236 15.85 5.70 17.10
C ARG A 236 16.23 4.86 18.33
N PHE A 237 17.10 3.89 18.19
CA PHE A 237 17.61 3.14 19.31
C PHE A 237 18.27 4.05 20.36
N THR A 238 19.19 4.90 19.94
CA THR A 238 19.93 5.80 20.84
C THR A 238 19.00 6.77 21.60
N LYS A 239 18.03 7.40 20.91
CA LYS A 239 17.04 8.28 21.54
C LYS A 239 16.16 7.55 22.56
N SER A 240 15.92 6.26 22.38
CA SER A 240 15.15 5.43 23.33
C SER A 240 15.99 4.90 24.52
N GLY A 241 17.26 5.30 24.62
CA GLY A 241 18.17 4.88 25.69
C GLY A 241 18.79 3.51 25.52
N ILE A 242 18.63 2.87 24.34
CA ILE A 242 19.31 1.62 23.97
C ILE A 242 20.37 1.95 22.93
N ARG A 243 21.61 1.53 23.14
CA ARG A 243 22.71 1.73 22.20
C ARG A 243 22.82 0.52 21.26
N PRO A 244 22.73 0.70 19.95
CA PRO A 244 23.02 -0.41 19.05
C PRO A 244 24.54 -0.67 18.99
N GLU A 245 24.89 -1.94 18.91
CA GLU A 245 26.24 -2.36 18.57
C GLU A 245 26.51 -2.03 17.09
N GLN A 246 27.77 -1.82 16.75
CA GLN A 246 28.18 -1.58 15.37
C GLN A 246 27.70 -2.72 14.46
N GLY A 247 27.04 -2.37 13.33
CA GLY A 247 26.53 -3.33 12.36
C GLY A 247 25.12 -3.86 12.66
N VAL A 248 24.51 -3.56 13.82
CA VAL A 248 23.12 -3.99 14.12
C VAL A 248 22.12 -3.37 13.17
N ALA A 249 22.25 -2.08 12.86
CA ALA A 249 21.37 -1.40 11.94
C ALA A 249 21.44 -2.01 10.53
N ASP A 250 22.65 -2.25 10.04
CA ASP A 250 22.88 -2.90 8.75
C ASP A 250 22.29 -4.32 8.72
N ALA A 251 22.51 -5.10 9.78
CA ALA A 251 21.98 -6.45 9.90
C ALA A 251 20.43 -6.47 9.91
N ILE A 252 19.78 -5.52 10.59
CA ILE A 252 18.33 -5.37 10.56
C ILE A 252 17.84 -5.13 9.13
N ILE A 253 18.47 -4.22 8.38
CA ILE A 253 18.09 -3.88 7.00
C ILE A 253 18.26 -5.08 6.07
N ASP A 254 19.39 -5.80 6.18
CA ASP A 254 19.69 -6.97 5.35
C ASP A 254 18.73 -8.13 5.62
N LEU A 255 18.48 -8.44 6.89
CA LEU A 255 17.55 -9.47 7.33
C LEU A 255 16.10 -9.12 6.95
N ALA A 256 15.72 -7.86 6.94
CA ALA A 256 14.42 -7.37 6.52
C ALA A 256 14.32 -7.14 4.99
N GLY A 257 15.38 -7.40 4.20
CA GLY A 257 15.40 -7.19 2.75
C GLY A 257 15.25 -5.74 2.33
N ASN A 258 15.57 -4.80 3.22
CA ASN A 258 15.39 -3.36 3.04
C ASN A 258 13.92 -3.00 2.70
N LEU A 259 12.95 -3.69 3.32
CA LEU A 259 11.53 -3.39 3.23
C LEU A 259 11.10 -2.58 4.45
N PRO A 260 10.60 -1.35 4.30
CA PRO A 260 10.32 -0.47 5.45
C PRO A 260 9.49 -1.10 6.56
N TYR A 261 8.45 -1.85 6.20
CA TYR A 261 7.62 -2.56 7.17
C TYR A 261 8.42 -3.61 7.97
N ASP A 262 9.20 -4.44 7.26
CA ASP A 262 9.94 -5.54 7.89
C ASP A 262 11.13 -5.03 8.72
N VAL A 263 11.77 -3.94 8.28
CA VAL A 263 12.82 -3.23 9.04
C VAL A 263 12.25 -2.68 10.35
N GLN A 264 11.14 -1.97 10.29
CA GLN A 264 10.47 -1.43 11.49
C GLN A 264 10.03 -2.55 12.42
N ARG A 265 9.47 -3.64 11.90
CA ARG A 265 9.07 -4.81 12.68
C ARG A 265 10.26 -5.44 13.41
N LEU A 266 11.33 -5.76 12.69
CA LEU A 266 12.48 -6.42 13.27
C LEU A 266 13.17 -5.54 14.32
N ALA A 267 13.28 -4.22 14.06
CA ALA A 267 13.82 -3.26 15.02
C ALA A 267 12.93 -3.11 16.27
N HIS A 268 11.60 -3.11 16.09
CA HIS A 268 10.61 -3.05 17.17
C HIS A 268 10.76 -4.24 18.12
N GLU A 269 10.74 -5.44 17.57
CA GLU A 269 10.83 -6.69 18.32
C GLU A 269 12.19 -6.83 19.03
N ALA A 270 13.28 -6.43 18.37
CA ALA A 270 14.60 -6.42 19.00
C ALA A 270 14.69 -5.40 20.16
N TRP A 271 14.03 -4.24 20.01
CA TRP A 271 13.94 -3.26 21.06
C TRP A 271 13.15 -3.80 22.27
N ASP A 272 12.01 -4.44 22.06
CA ASP A 272 11.18 -5.00 23.12
C ASP A 272 11.91 -6.13 23.88
N ASP A 273 12.59 -7.04 23.15
CA ASP A 273 13.36 -8.11 23.75
C ASP A 273 14.49 -7.58 24.65
N VAL A 274 15.22 -6.58 24.18
CA VAL A 274 16.31 -5.93 24.95
C VAL A 274 15.75 -5.18 26.16
N LYS A 275 14.63 -4.48 25.98
CA LYS A 275 13.97 -3.73 27.04
C LYS A 275 13.40 -4.65 28.14
N ALA A 276 12.79 -5.76 27.76
CA ALA A 276 12.26 -6.75 28.70
C ALA A 276 13.34 -7.33 29.64
N ARG A 277 14.58 -7.43 29.14
CA ARG A 277 15.75 -7.88 29.94
C ARG A 277 16.39 -6.76 30.76
N GLY A 278 15.91 -5.53 30.68
CA GLY A 278 16.50 -4.36 31.34
C GLY A 278 17.85 -3.94 30.76
N ALA A 279 18.23 -4.45 29.59
CA ALA A 279 19.49 -4.11 28.94
C ALA A 279 19.41 -2.72 28.27
N ARG A 280 20.60 -2.09 28.09
CA ARG A 280 20.74 -0.78 27.44
C ARG A 280 21.60 -0.83 26.16
N LYS A 281 21.89 -2.01 25.69
CA LYS A 281 22.62 -2.27 24.45
C LYS A 281 21.90 -3.38 23.68
N VAL A 282 21.72 -3.20 22.37
CA VAL A 282 21.29 -4.25 21.46
C VAL A 282 22.50 -4.73 20.67
N THR A 283 22.69 -6.05 20.61
CA THR A 283 23.82 -6.71 19.95
C THR A 283 23.36 -7.50 18.73
N LEU A 284 24.30 -7.94 17.89
CA LEU A 284 24.00 -8.87 16.79
C LEU A 284 23.45 -10.21 17.30
N GLU A 285 23.91 -10.70 18.46
CA GLU A 285 23.38 -11.90 19.10
C GLU A 285 21.92 -11.72 19.51
N ASP A 286 21.57 -10.56 20.11
CA ASP A 286 20.18 -10.22 20.44
C ASP A 286 19.29 -10.25 19.21
N LEU A 287 19.74 -9.67 18.10
CA LEU A 287 19.03 -9.65 16.85
C LEU A 287 18.79 -11.07 16.30
N HIS A 288 19.78 -11.95 16.40
CA HIS A 288 19.64 -13.35 16.00
C HIS A 288 18.63 -14.11 16.88
N HIS A 289 18.62 -13.85 18.18
CA HIS A 289 17.64 -14.43 19.10
C HIS A 289 16.22 -13.93 18.77
N THR A 290 16.05 -12.62 18.58
CA THR A 290 14.76 -12.04 18.15
C THR A 290 14.28 -12.67 16.85
N LEU A 291 15.16 -12.77 15.84
CA LEU A 291 14.80 -13.41 14.57
C LEU A 291 14.42 -14.88 14.74
N ALA A 292 15.13 -15.64 15.56
CA ALA A 292 14.82 -17.06 15.84
C ALA A 292 13.42 -17.20 16.50
N ARG A 293 13.09 -16.31 17.46
CA ARG A 293 11.76 -16.25 18.10
C ARG A 293 10.67 -15.95 17.08
N LEU A 294 10.85 -14.92 16.23
CA LEU A 294 9.89 -14.54 15.20
C LEU A 294 9.66 -15.66 14.17
N LEU A 295 10.71 -16.37 13.80
CA LEU A 295 10.60 -17.53 12.89
C LEU A 295 9.81 -18.67 13.54
N SER A 296 10.06 -18.96 14.83
CA SER A 296 9.33 -19.98 15.59
C SER A 296 7.83 -19.64 15.72
N GLU A 297 7.51 -18.37 15.97
CA GLU A 297 6.11 -17.91 16.05
C GLU A 297 5.37 -18.05 14.71
N GLN A 298 6.07 -17.95 13.58
CA GLN A 298 5.50 -18.06 12.24
C GLN A 298 5.62 -19.47 11.63
N GLU A 299 6.26 -20.41 12.33
CA GLU A 299 6.57 -21.76 11.83
C GLU A 299 5.35 -22.47 11.21
N THR A 300 4.23 -22.47 11.93
CA THR A 300 2.99 -23.14 11.46
C THR A 300 2.46 -22.52 10.16
N ILE A 301 2.56 -21.18 10.02
CA ILE A 301 2.08 -20.46 8.84
C ILE A 301 2.98 -20.74 7.65
N PHE A 302 4.30 -20.70 7.86
CA PHE A 302 5.28 -20.96 6.80
C PHE A 302 5.26 -22.43 6.37
N GLU A 303 5.09 -23.35 7.31
CA GLU A 303 4.95 -24.77 6.99
C GLU A 303 3.68 -25.03 6.16
N ALA A 304 2.54 -24.45 6.55
CA ALA A 304 1.30 -24.58 5.79
C ALA A 304 1.41 -24.01 4.37
N LEU A 305 2.08 -22.88 4.21
CA LEU A 305 2.38 -22.31 2.89
C LEU A 305 3.29 -23.25 2.10
N TRP A 306 4.37 -23.71 2.71
CA TRP A 306 5.32 -24.64 2.08
C TRP A 306 4.65 -25.93 1.59
N GLN A 307 3.75 -26.50 2.37
CA GLN A 307 3.02 -27.72 2.02
C GLN A 307 2.08 -27.55 0.81
N ARG A 308 1.56 -26.34 0.59
CA ARG A 308 0.73 -26.04 -0.59
C ARG A 308 1.53 -25.91 -1.87
N LEU A 309 2.82 -25.64 -1.80
CA LEU A 309 3.68 -25.49 -2.97
C LEU A 309 4.00 -26.85 -3.58
N THR A 310 3.99 -26.92 -4.91
CA THR A 310 4.47 -28.09 -5.64
C THR A 310 5.97 -28.30 -5.44
N LEU A 311 6.48 -29.50 -5.69
CA LEU A 311 7.92 -29.78 -5.58
C LEU A 311 8.77 -28.82 -6.42
N HIS A 312 8.33 -28.51 -7.64
CA HIS A 312 9.03 -27.56 -8.51
C HIS A 312 8.99 -26.13 -7.98
N GLN A 313 7.86 -25.70 -7.39
CA GLN A 313 7.77 -24.39 -6.76
C GLN A 313 8.67 -24.28 -5.52
N ARG A 314 8.73 -25.33 -4.68
CA ARG A 314 9.64 -25.37 -3.51
C ARG A 314 11.10 -25.27 -3.96
N ALA A 315 11.51 -26.06 -4.94
CA ALA A 315 12.85 -26.02 -5.49
C ALA A 315 13.20 -24.64 -6.08
N THR A 316 12.25 -24.04 -6.83
CA THR A 316 12.41 -22.71 -7.43
C THR A 316 12.48 -21.62 -6.36
N LEU A 317 11.61 -21.64 -5.33
CA LEU A 317 11.65 -20.69 -4.22
C LEU A 317 12.98 -20.76 -3.47
N ARG A 318 13.46 -21.96 -3.18
CA ARG A 318 14.75 -22.17 -2.56
C ARG A 318 15.89 -21.61 -3.40
N ALA A 319 15.89 -21.86 -4.71
CA ALA A 319 16.89 -21.29 -5.61
C ALA A 319 16.87 -19.76 -5.62
N VAL A 320 15.68 -19.16 -5.63
CA VAL A 320 15.51 -17.70 -5.53
C VAL A 320 16.14 -17.16 -4.24
N VAL A 321 15.90 -17.82 -3.10
CA VAL A 321 16.48 -17.42 -1.81
C VAL A 321 17.99 -17.54 -1.81
N MET A 322 18.52 -18.69 -2.22
CA MET A 322 19.96 -19.00 -2.16
C MET A 322 20.80 -18.21 -3.16
N GLN A 323 20.24 -17.79 -4.30
CA GLN A 323 20.93 -17.00 -5.34
C GLN A 323 20.57 -15.51 -5.31
N GLY A 324 19.79 -15.06 -4.34
CA GLY A 324 19.33 -13.67 -4.28
C GLY A 324 18.45 -13.26 -5.46
N GLY A 325 17.76 -14.24 -6.07
CA GLY A 325 16.74 -14.02 -7.09
C GLY A 325 17.25 -13.67 -8.49
N ARG A 326 18.54 -13.79 -8.76
CA ARG A 326 19.13 -13.51 -10.07
C ARG A 326 19.41 -14.80 -10.84
N GLU A 327 19.37 -14.73 -12.17
CA GLU A 327 19.83 -15.78 -13.08
C GLU A 327 19.24 -17.17 -12.82
N ILE A 328 18.01 -17.25 -12.31
CA ILE A 328 17.34 -18.51 -11.94
C ILE A 328 17.17 -19.45 -13.14
N HIS A 329 17.17 -18.89 -14.36
CA HIS A 329 17.09 -19.68 -15.61
C HIS A 329 18.44 -20.18 -16.13
N SER A 330 19.57 -19.78 -15.53
CA SER A 330 20.91 -20.17 -15.99
C SER A 330 21.12 -21.69 -15.92
N ALA A 331 22.04 -22.21 -16.71
CA ALA A 331 22.39 -23.64 -16.70
C ALA A 331 22.95 -24.04 -15.31
N ASP A 332 23.83 -23.21 -14.74
CA ASP A 332 24.40 -23.37 -13.42
C ASP A 332 23.34 -23.42 -12.31
N ALA A 333 22.37 -22.51 -12.34
CA ALA A 333 21.25 -22.52 -11.38
C ALA A 333 20.41 -23.79 -11.46
N ARG A 334 20.11 -24.24 -12.70
CA ARG A 334 19.31 -25.46 -12.94
C ARG A 334 20.01 -26.69 -12.41
N GLU A 335 21.31 -26.82 -12.65
CA GLU A 335 22.09 -27.94 -12.17
C GLU A 335 22.25 -27.93 -10.65
N ARG A 336 22.71 -26.81 -10.10
CA ARG A 336 22.97 -26.63 -8.66
C ARG A 336 21.72 -26.86 -7.79
N HIS A 337 20.56 -26.36 -8.22
CA HIS A 337 19.31 -26.47 -7.48
C HIS A 337 18.35 -27.54 -8.03
N ARG A 338 18.75 -28.35 -9.02
CA ARG A 338 17.93 -29.39 -9.63
C ARG A 338 16.58 -28.90 -10.13
N LEU A 339 16.54 -27.75 -10.82
CA LEU A 339 15.31 -27.05 -11.20
C LEU A 339 14.63 -27.61 -12.44
N GLY A 340 15.00 -28.58 -13.08
CA GLY A 340 14.37 -29.10 -14.30
C GLY A 340 14.46 -28.17 -15.52
N ALA A 341 13.51 -28.29 -16.45
CA ALA A 341 13.48 -27.51 -17.69
C ALA A 341 13.17 -26.01 -17.47
N ALA A 342 13.65 -25.14 -18.36
CA ALA A 342 13.42 -23.70 -18.30
C ALA A 342 11.91 -23.33 -18.26
N SER A 343 11.07 -24.06 -19.00
CA SER A 343 9.61 -23.90 -18.99
C SER A 343 8.98 -24.22 -17.63
N THR A 344 9.48 -25.22 -16.93
CA THR A 344 9.04 -25.61 -15.58
C THR A 344 9.38 -24.49 -14.57
N ILE A 345 10.59 -23.92 -14.67
CA ILE A 345 11.02 -22.79 -13.82
C ILE A 345 10.13 -21.58 -14.07
N GLN A 346 9.89 -21.25 -15.35
CA GLN A 346 9.04 -20.12 -15.70
C GLN A 346 7.61 -20.27 -15.14
N LYS A 347 7.03 -21.48 -15.26
CA LYS A 347 5.70 -21.79 -14.69
C LYS A 347 5.72 -21.71 -13.16
N SER A 348 6.78 -22.18 -12.51
CA SER A 348 6.92 -22.11 -11.05
C SER A 348 7.06 -20.68 -10.57
N LEU A 349 7.88 -19.85 -11.23
CA LEU A 349 8.04 -18.44 -10.91
C LEU A 349 6.72 -17.67 -11.09
N ALA A 350 6.00 -17.92 -12.20
CA ALA A 350 4.68 -17.32 -12.42
C ALA A 350 3.70 -17.70 -11.30
N GLY A 351 3.57 -18.99 -10.99
CA GLY A 351 2.66 -19.44 -9.94
C GLY A 351 3.03 -18.96 -8.52
N LEU A 352 4.33 -18.79 -8.22
CA LEU A 352 4.78 -18.20 -6.97
C LEU A 352 4.49 -16.66 -6.91
N THR A 353 4.54 -16.00 -8.07
CA THR A 353 4.21 -14.58 -8.17
C THR A 353 2.70 -14.37 -8.06
N ASP A 354 1.88 -15.20 -8.70
CA ASP A 354 0.42 -15.17 -8.62
C ASP A 354 -0.10 -15.45 -7.19
N GLN A 355 0.68 -16.17 -6.38
CA GLN A 355 0.40 -16.45 -4.98
C GLN A 355 0.98 -15.41 -4.00
N ASP A 356 1.52 -14.29 -4.50
CA ASP A 356 2.19 -13.26 -3.70
C ASP A 356 3.37 -13.80 -2.83
N VAL A 357 3.96 -14.92 -3.19
CA VAL A 357 5.17 -15.46 -2.54
C VAL A 357 6.42 -14.78 -3.07
N LEU A 358 6.45 -14.51 -4.37
CA LEU A 358 7.51 -13.79 -5.05
C LEU A 358 6.99 -12.50 -5.69
N ILE A 359 7.88 -11.53 -5.80
CA ILE A 359 7.69 -10.35 -6.63
C ILE A 359 8.85 -10.24 -7.62
N LYS A 360 8.57 -9.76 -8.82
CA LYS A 360 9.60 -9.50 -9.82
C LYS A 360 9.99 -8.02 -9.82
N GLU A 361 11.24 -7.73 -9.51
CA GLU A 361 11.83 -6.38 -9.59
C GLU A 361 12.93 -6.35 -10.66
N GLY A 362 12.60 -5.81 -11.82
CA GLY A 362 13.52 -5.84 -12.98
C GLY A 362 13.92 -7.27 -13.35
N PRO A 363 15.23 -7.62 -13.35
CA PRO A 363 15.69 -8.97 -13.65
C PRO A 363 15.65 -9.94 -12.45
N ARG A 364 15.25 -9.47 -11.26
CA ARG A 364 15.30 -10.25 -10.01
C ARG A 364 13.92 -10.70 -9.56
N TYR A 365 13.89 -11.88 -8.91
CA TYR A 365 12.75 -12.32 -8.12
C TYR A 365 13.10 -12.21 -6.63
N LEU A 366 12.22 -11.61 -5.85
CA LEU A 366 12.39 -11.42 -4.41
C LEU A 366 11.25 -12.09 -3.66
N VAL A 367 11.56 -12.67 -2.51
CA VAL A 367 10.52 -13.17 -1.61
C VAL A 367 9.82 -11.97 -0.96
N VAL A 368 8.49 -11.95 -1.03
CA VAL A 368 7.67 -10.83 -0.53
C VAL A 368 7.78 -10.68 0.98
N ASP A 369 7.90 -11.79 1.70
CA ASP A 369 8.04 -11.83 3.16
C ASP A 369 9.49 -12.13 3.56
N SER A 370 10.13 -11.20 4.26
CA SER A 370 11.53 -11.34 4.68
C SER A 370 11.73 -12.47 5.70
N LEU A 371 10.75 -12.72 6.58
CA LEU A 371 10.83 -13.83 7.53
C LEU A 371 10.66 -15.18 6.83
N LEU A 372 9.79 -15.27 5.82
CA LEU A 372 9.68 -16.47 4.98
C LEU A 372 11.02 -16.75 4.25
N ARG A 373 11.68 -15.68 3.74
CA ARG A 373 13.00 -15.81 3.12
C ARG A 373 14.00 -16.42 4.10
N GLU A 374 14.07 -15.89 5.32
CA GLU A 374 14.99 -16.39 6.36
C GLU A 374 14.63 -17.83 6.79
N TRP A 375 13.34 -18.13 6.88
CA TRP A 375 12.87 -19.48 7.20
C TRP A 375 13.28 -20.50 6.12
N VAL A 376 13.10 -20.16 4.84
CA VAL A 376 13.53 -21.02 3.72
C VAL A 376 15.06 -21.15 3.68
N ALA A 377 15.80 -20.07 3.93
CA ALA A 377 17.27 -20.09 3.93
C ALA A 377 17.85 -21.02 5.01
N ARG A 378 17.21 -21.09 6.18
CA ARG A 378 17.67 -21.92 7.32
C ARG A 378 17.21 -23.38 7.27
N ARG A 379 16.26 -23.68 6.39
CA ARG A 379 15.76 -25.04 6.27
C ARG A 379 16.75 -25.91 5.50
N THR A 380 17.36 -26.86 6.21
CA THR A 380 18.20 -27.91 5.63
C THR A 380 17.30 -28.98 5.04
N PHE A 381 17.44 -29.28 3.75
CA PHE A 381 16.70 -30.33 3.05
C PHE A 381 17.63 -31.42 2.57
#